data_60ec03d10c816d916931404f9473293c
#
_entry.id   60ec03d10c816d916931404f9473293c
#
_cell.length_a   1.000
_cell.length_b   1.000
_cell.length_c   1.000
_cell.angle_alpha   90.00
_cell.angle_beta   90.00
_cell.angle_gamma   90.00
#
_symmetry.space_group_name_H-M   'P 1'
#
loop_
_entity.id
_entity.type
_entity.pdbx_description
1 polymer ?
#
loop_
_entity_poly.entity_id
_entity_poly.type
_entity_poly.pdbx_seq_one_letter_code
_entity_poly.pdbx_strand_id
1 'polypeptide(L)'
;RAWLAEMHAEARALQVERSRVHGLLRQARESLRLNPRGARYRQVLSDDDELFQRLQPIVTQIIGMSRAVYDLYAPDLVSDPSVMGMVEEIRRAAHDLERLAHPDGAGDATALNEPPALTAPYTIPQPHPEHWVLIGSLMEDLRRVRGRITGELR
;
A
#
# COMPACT_ATOMS: atom_id res chain seq x y z
N ARG A 1 -15.86 -3.33 18.93
CA ARG A 1 -14.43 -3.74 18.91
C ARG A 1 -14.15 -5.00 18.06
N ALA A 2 -15.15 -5.84 17.75
CA ALA A 2 -14.94 -7.04 16.91
C ALA A 2 -14.39 -6.68 15.52
N TRP A 3 -14.97 -5.71 14.85
CA TRP A 3 -14.50 -5.25 13.52
C TRP A 3 -13.04 -4.74 13.51
N LEU A 4 -12.56 -4.13 14.61
CA LEU A 4 -11.16 -3.71 14.72
C LEU A 4 -10.21 -4.91 14.75
N ALA A 5 -10.60 -5.97 15.48
CA ALA A 5 -9.82 -7.21 15.53
C ALA A 5 -9.79 -7.91 14.17
N GLU A 6 -10.91 -7.91 13.46
CA GLU A 6 -11.03 -8.46 12.10
C GLU A 6 -10.14 -7.69 11.12
N MET A 7 -10.27 -6.36 11.07
CA MET A 7 -9.42 -5.49 10.25
C MET A 7 -7.92 -5.73 10.52
N HIS A 8 -7.53 -5.82 11.79
CA HIS A 8 -6.12 -6.07 12.15
C HIS A 8 -5.67 -7.48 11.75
N ALA A 9 -6.56 -8.48 11.86
CA ALA A 9 -6.27 -9.85 11.42
C ALA A 9 -6.07 -9.91 9.89
N GLU A 10 -6.91 -9.24 9.12
CA GLU A 10 -6.77 -9.11 7.65
C GLU A 10 -5.45 -8.43 7.28
N ALA A 11 -5.11 -7.32 7.93
CA ALA A 11 -3.84 -6.65 7.69
C ALA A 11 -2.64 -7.56 7.96
N ARG A 12 -2.70 -8.40 9.01
CA ARG A 12 -1.67 -9.40 9.31
C ARG A 12 -1.60 -10.51 8.28
N ALA A 13 -2.72 -10.90 7.66
CA ALA A 13 -2.73 -11.90 6.60
C ALA A 13 -1.90 -11.47 5.38
N LEU A 14 -1.81 -10.17 5.09
CA LEU A 14 -0.94 -9.62 4.05
C LEU A 14 0.54 -10.01 4.23
N GLN A 15 0.99 -10.20 5.48
CA GLN A 15 2.36 -10.65 5.75
C GLN A 15 2.63 -12.05 5.18
N VAL A 16 1.64 -12.94 5.27
CA VAL A 16 1.73 -14.30 4.73
C VAL A 16 1.80 -14.25 3.20
N GLU A 17 0.91 -13.45 2.58
CA GLU A 17 0.90 -13.28 1.13
C GLU A 17 2.19 -12.64 0.62
N ARG A 18 2.73 -11.63 1.31
CA ARG A 18 4.04 -11.05 0.99
C ARG A 18 5.14 -12.11 0.97
N SER A 19 5.18 -12.96 1.98
CA SER A 19 6.18 -14.05 2.09
C SER A 19 6.02 -15.07 0.97
N ARG A 20 4.78 -15.38 0.60
CA ARG A 20 4.44 -16.27 -0.51
C ARG A 20 4.93 -15.71 -1.85
N VAL A 21 4.63 -14.46 -2.15
CA VAL A 21 5.07 -13.79 -3.39
C VAL A 21 6.59 -13.76 -3.46
N HIS A 22 7.27 -13.41 -2.38
CA HIS A 22 8.73 -13.45 -2.30
C HIS A 22 9.30 -14.83 -2.65
N GLY A 23 8.68 -15.90 -2.12
CA GLY A 23 9.06 -17.28 -2.43
C GLY A 23 8.88 -17.64 -3.90
N LEU A 24 7.76 -17.23 -4.50
CA LEU A 24 7.46 -17.46 -5.93
C LEU A 24 8.45 -16.73 -6.85
N LEU A 25 8.77 -15.48 -6.58
CA LEU A 25 9.76 -14.72 -7.35
C LEU A 25 11.15 -15.36 -7.29
N ARG A 26 11.57 -15.82 -6.11
CA ARG A 26 12.83 -16.55 -5.95
C ARG A 26 12.85 -17.84 -6.76
N GLN A 27 11.79 -18.65 -6.68
CA GLN A 27 11.67 -19.89 -7.44
C GLN A 27 11.68 -19.64 -8.95
N ALA A 28 10.98 -18.61 -9.42
CA ALA A 28 10.97 -18.22 -10.83
C ALA A 28 12.37 -17.82 -11.33
N ARG A 29 13.13 -17.05 -10.53
CA ARG A 29 14.53 -16.70 -10.86
C ARG A 29 15.42 -17.93 -10.99
N GLU A 30 15.32 -18.87 -10.05
CA GLU A 30 16.09 -20.12 -10.09
C GLU A 30 15.76 -20.93 -11.34
N SER A 31 14.47 -21.07 -11.68
CA SER A 31 14.03 -21.78 -12.89
C SER A 31 14.54 -21.13 -14.17
N LEU A 32 14.52 -19.81 -14.26
CA LEU A 32 15.02 -19.09 -15.45
C LEU A 32 16.55 -19.15 -15.58
N ARG A 33 17.28 -19.26 -14.46
CA ARG A 33 18.73 -19.43 -14.49
C ARG A 33 19.14 -20.76 -15.14
N LEU A 34 18.34 -21.79 -14.96
CA LEU A 34 18.58 -23.14 -15.48
C LEU A 34 18.00 -23.34 -16.90
N ASN A 35 17.21 -22.40 -17.42
CA ASN A 35 16.55 -22.51 -18.72
C ASN A 35 17.02 -21.42 -19.69
N PRO A 36 17.93 -21.75 -20.64
CA PRO A 36 18.42 -20.77 -21.64
C PRO A 36 17.31 -20.22 -22.54
N ARG A 37 16.24 -21.01 -22.78
CA ARG A 37 15.10 -20.60 -23.63
C ARG A 37 14.16 -19.61 -22.94
N GLY A 38 14.32 -19.42 -21.64
CA GLY A 38 13.52 -18.49 -20.82
C GLY A 38 13.91 -17.01 -20.97
N ALA A 39 14.81 -16.64 -21.87
CA ALA A 39 15.34 -15.27 -21.99
C ALA A 39 14.24 -14.19 -22.11
N ARG A 40 13.15 -14.48 -22.84
CA ARG A 40 12.01 -13.57 -23.02
C ARG A 40 11.26 -13.25 -21.70
N TYR A 41 11.31 -14.15 -20.72
CA TYR A 41 10.64 -13.97 -19.43
C TYR A 41 11.50 -13.26 -18.38
N ARG A 42 12.81 -13.08 -18.67
CA ARG A 42 13.71 -12.44 -17.70
C ARG A 42 13.36 -10.98 -17.44
N GLN A 43 12.96 -10.26 -18.50
CA GLN A 43 12.57 -8.85 -18.34
C GLN A 43 11.28 -8.75 -17.51
N VAL A 44 10.26 -9.54 -17.86
CA VAL A 44 8.98 -9.56 -17.10
C VAL A 44 9.23 -9.87 -15.63
N LEU A 45 10.05 -10.90 -15.33
CA LEU A 45 10.37 -11.25 -13.94
C LEU A 45 11.19 -10.16 -13.23
N SER A 46 12.04 -9.43 -13.96
CA SER A 46 12.77 -8.29 -13.41
C SER A 46 11.83 -7.14 -13.05
N ASP A 47 10.88 -6.85 -13.91
CA ASP A 47 9.89 -5.78 -13.74
C ASP A 47 8.94 -6.12 -12.55
N ASP A 48 8.47 -7.37 -12.48
CA ASP A 48 7.66 -7.87 -11.35
C ASP A 48 8.42 -7.79 -10.02
N ASP A 49 9.71 -8.14 -10.03
CA ASP A 49 10.54 -8.07 -8.84
C ASP A 49 10.78 -6.63 -8.40
N GLU A 50 11.05 -5.73 -9.32
CA GLU A 50 11.21 -4.30 -9.02
C GLU A 50 9.93 -3.72 -8.43
N LEU A 51 8.76 -4.05 -9.02
CA LEU A 51 7.47 -3.64 -8.48
C LEU A 51 7.24 -4.21 -7.07
N PHE A 52 7.52 -5.49 -6.88
CA PHE A 52 7.41 -6.13 -5.56
C PHE A 52 8.30 -5.47 -4.52
N GLN A 53 9.58 -5.22 -4.84
CA GLN A 53 10.52 -4.55 -3.93
C GLN A 53 10.05 -3.13 -3.56
N ARG A 54 9.42 -2.43 -4.49
CA ARG A 54 8.86 -1.11 -4.26
C ARG A 54 7.63 -1.14 -3.36
N LEU A 55 6.74 -2.12 -3.55
CA LEU A 55 5.44 -2.17 -2.88
C LEU A 55 5.44 -2.97 -1.56
N GLN A 56 6.35 -3.95 -1.38
CA GLN A 56 6.37 -4.77 -0.17
C GLN A 56 6.42 -3.99 1.16
N PRO A 57 7.12 -2.82 1.26
CA PRO A 57 7.13 -2.05 2.50
C PRO A 57 5.76 -1.49 2.88
N ILE A 58 4.85 -1.30 1.91
CA ILE A 58 3.47 -0.82 2.16
C ILE A 58 2.73 -1.78 3.10
N VAL A 59 2.96 -3.08 2.97
CA VAL A 59 2.38 -4.08 3.88
C VAL A 59 2.74 -3.80 5.34
N THR A 60 3.97 -3.36 5.59
CA THR A 60 4.42 -3.01 6.94
C THR A 60 3.69 -1.77 7.48
N GLN A 61 3.49 -0.74 6.63
CA GLN A 61 2.72 0.44 7.00
C GLN A 61 1.24 0.09 7.27
N ILE A 62 0.62 -0.73 6.42
CA ILE A 62 -0.78 -1.17 6.63
C ILE A 62 -0.93 -1.91 7.96
N ILE A 63 -0.02 -2.82 8.29
CA ILE A 63 -0.05 -3.54 9.58
C ILE A 63 0.16 -2.56 10.74
N GLY A 64 1.08 -1.62 10.61
CA GLY A 64 1.34 -0.57 11.60
C GLY A 64 0.11 0.30 11.85
N MET A 65 -0.49 0.83 10.77
CA MET A 65 -1.72 1.64 10.84
C MET A 65 -2.87 0.86 11.47
N SER A 66 -3.10 -0.38 11.03
CA SER A 66 -4.18 -1.22 11.58
C SER A 66 -4.00 -1.49 13.07
N ARG A 67 -2.76 -1.70 13.52
CA ARG A 67 -2.45 -1.87 14.93
C ARG A 67 -2.67 -0.58 15.72
N ALA A 68 -2.19 0.56 15.21
CA ALA A 68 -2.37 1.85 15.87
C ALA A 68 -3.86 2.18 16.05
N VAL A 69 -4.67 1.93 15.02
CA VAL A 69 -6.13 2.09 15.10
C VAL A 69 -6.73 1.10 16.11
N TYR A 70 -6.31 -0.17 16.09
CA TYR A 70 -6.81 -1.18 17.03
C TYR A 70 -6.55 -0.80 18.49
N ASP A 71 -5.34 -0.30 18.78
CA ASP A 71 -4.90 0.02 20.16
C ASP A 71 -5.50 1.34 20.65
N LEU A 72 -5.66 2.35 19.79
CA LEU A 72 -5.94 3.74 20.15
C LEU A 72 -7.29 4.27 19.63
N TYR A 73 -8.14 3.40 19.06
CA TYR A 73 -9.44 3.82 18.55
C TYR A 73 -10.32 4.45 19.63
N ALA A 74 -10.87 5.63 19.31
CA ALA A 74 -11.89 6.32 20.07
C ALA A 74 -13.10 6.65 19.16
N PRO A 75 -14.35 6.53 19.66
CA PRO A 75 -15.55 6.70 18.82
C PRO A 75 -15.72 8.10 18.22
N ASP A 76 -15.22 9.13 18.86
CA ASP A 76 -15.25 10.53 18.42
C ASP A 76 -14.37 10.78 17.18
N LEU A 77 -13.35 9.94 16.95
CA LEU A 77 -12.51 10.01 15.77
C LEU A 77 -13.28 9.80 14.46
N VAL A 78 -14.41 9.11 14.48
CA VAL A 78 -15.20 8.81 13.26
C VAL A 78 -15.71 10.08 12.59
N SER A 79 -16.00 11.13 13.36
CA SER A 79 -16.51 12.42 12.87
C SER A 79 -15.41 13.49 12.76
N ASP A 80 -14.17 13.17 13.09
CA ASP A 80 -13.07 14.13 13.02
C ASP A 80 -12.70 14.43 11.55
N PRO A 81 -12.67 15.72 11.15
CA PRO A 81 -12.36 16.10 9.76
C PRO A 81 -10.99 15.63 9.28
N SER A 82 -9.99 15.56 10.17
CA SER A 82 -8.64 15.09 9.82
C SER A 82 -8.67 13.61 9.52
N VAL A 83 -9.42 12.83 10.31
CA VAL A 83 -9.58 11.38 10.07
C VAL A 83 -10.36 11.12 8.78
N MET A 84 -11.40 11.90 8.50
CA MET A 84 -12.14 11.82 7.23
C MET A 84 -11.23 12.09 6.02
N GLY A 85 -10.37 13.11 6.11
CA GLY A 85 -9.39 13.39 5.07
C GLY A 85 -8.37 12.26 4.87
N MET A 86 -7.91 11.61 5.94
CA MET A 86 -7.05 10.43 5.85
C MET A 86 -7.75 9.24 5.20
N VAL A 87 -9.04 9.04 5.46
CA VAL A 87 -9.84 7.99 4.79
C VAL A 87 -9.88 8.21 3.28
N GLU A 88 -10.06 9.45 2.83
CA GLU A 88 -10.03 9.78 1.40
C GLU A 88 -8.64 9.58 0.79
N GLU A 89 -7.57 9.85 1.54
CA GLU A 89 -6.21 9.57 1.10
C GLU A 89 -5.97 8.05 0.95
N ILE A 90 -6.46 7.24 1.89
CA ILE A 90 -6.39 5.77 1.80
C ILE A 90 -7.14 5.26 0.57
N ARG A 91 -8.33 5.80 0.26
CA ARG A 91 -9.09 5.42 -0.95
C ARG A 91 -8.32 5.74 -2.22
N ARG A 92 -7.70 6.91 -2.31
CA ARG A 92 -6.85 7.29 -3.44
C ARG A 92 -5.64 6.37 -3.56
N ALA A 93 -5.00 6.02 -2.44
CA ALA A 93 -3.88 5.07 -2.42
C ALA A 93 -4.31 3.68 -2.91
N ALA A 94 -5.48 3.20 -2.47
CA ALA A 94 -6.03 1.92 -2.92
C ALA A 94 -6.28 1.92 -4.44
N HIS A 95 -6.90 2.97 -4.97
CA HIS A 95 -7.12 3.13 -6.41
C HIS A 95 -5.81 3.10 -7.21
N ASP A 96 -4.79 3.85 -6.77
CA ASP A 96 -3.50 3.87 -7.46
C ASP A 96 -2.75 2.53 -7.36
N LEU A 97 -2.92 1.77 -6.25
CA LEU A 97 -2.39 0.42 -6.12
C LEU A 97 -3.08 -0.56 -7.07
N GLU A 98 -4.39 -0.47 -7.24
CA GLU A 98 -5.13 -1.29 -8.21
C GLU A 98 -4.65 -1.04 -9.64
N ARG A 99 -4.38 0.21 -10.00
CA ARG A 99 -3.81 0.57 -11.31
C ARG A 99 -2.40 -0.02 -11.50
N LEU A 100 -1.56 0.02 -10.48
CA LEU A 100 -0.23 -0.57 -10.55
C LEU A 100 -0.27 -2.10 -10.65
N ALA A 101 -1.26 -2.75 -10.04
CA ALA A 101 -1.44 -4.19 -10.12
C ALA A 101 -1.98 -4.67 -11.48
N HIS A 102 -2.67 -3.79 -12.21
CA HIS A 102 -3.30 -4.10 -13.49
C HIS A 102 -2.89 -3.08 -14.57
N PRO A 103 -1.60 -3.01 -14.95
CA PRO A 103 -1.12 -2.04 -15.93
C PRO A 103 -1.76 -2.22 -17.32
N ASP A 104 -2.20 -3.45 -17.64
CA ASP A 104 -2.93 -3.79 -18.86
C ASP A 104 -4.45 -3.68 -18.68
N GLY A 105 -4.86 -3.00 -17.62
CA GLY A 105 -6.23 -2.93 -17.11
C GLY A 105 -7.27 -2.75 -18.18
N ALA A 106 -7.95 -3.83 -18.42
CA ALA A 106 -9.29 -3.92 -18.99
C ALA A 106 -9.58 -2.94 -20.16
N GLY A 107 -8.88 -3.06 -21.28
CA GLY A 107 -9.43 -2.60 -22.59
C GLY A 107 -9.72 -1.11 -22.74
N ASP A 108 -9.48 -0.29 -21.76
CA ASP A 108 -9.74 1.15 -21.81
C ASP A 108 -8.41 1.93 -21.85
N ALA A 109 -8.04 2.37 -23.06
CA ALA A 109 -6.85 3.20 -23.28
C ALA A 109 -6.88 4.52 -22.48
N THR A 110 -8.03 4.91 -21.94
CA THR A 110 -8.21 6.05 -21.04
C THR A 110 -7.61 5.80 -19.66
N ALA A 111 -7.66 4.57 -19.13
CA ALA A 111 -7.13 4.24 -17.80
C ALA A 111 -5.60 4.38 -17.72
N LEU A 112 -4.87 4.17 -18.80
CA LEU A 112 -3.41 4.34 -18.86
C LEU A 112 -2.97 5.81 -18.85
N ASN A 113 -3.83 6.74 -19.25
CA ASN A 113 -3.55 8.17 -19.29
C ASN A 113 -4.14 8.94 -18.09
N GLU A 114 -4.85 8.27 -17.20
CA GLU A 114 -5.38 8.91 -16.00
C GLU A 114 -4.24 9.25 -15.04
N PRO A 115 -4.13 10.51 -14.59
CA PRO A 115 -3.12 10.89 -13.63
C PRO A 115 -3.32 10.14 -12.29
N PRO A 116 -2.25 9.91 -11.51
CA PRO A 116 -2.37 9.30 -10.19
C PRO A 116 -3.35 10.07 -9.32
N ALA A 117 -4.18 9.36 -8.57
CA ALA A 117 -5.12 9.97 -7.64
C ALA A 117 -4.40 10.65 -6.45
N LEU A 118 -3.21 10.16 -6.09
CA LEU A 118 -2.32 10.75 -5.08
C LEU A 118 -1.53 11.91 -5.66
N THR A 119 -2.11 13.11 -5.72
CA THR A 119 -1.47 14.28 -6.34
C THR A 119 -0.62 15.10 -5.37
N ALA A 120 -1.06 15.26 -4.13
CA ALA A 120 -0.36 16.03 -3.10
C ALA A 120 -0.41 15.33 -1.75
N PRO A 121 0.59 15.54 -0.86
CA PRO A 121 0.55 15.00 0.50
C PRO A 121 -0.65 15.57 1.26
N TYR A 122 -1.36 14.71 1.97
CA TYR A 122 -2.38 15.16 2.91
C TYR A 122 -1.72 15.90 4.07
N THR A 123 -2.26 17.06 4.42
CA THR A 123 -1.74 17.90 5.51
C THR A 123 -2.87 18.26 6.47
N ILE A 124 -2.56 18.26 7.77
CA ILE A 124 -3.47 18.69 8.82
C ILE A 124 -2.95 20.04 9.34
N PRO A 125 -3.75 21.10 9.24
CA PRO A 125 -3.31 22.44 9.62
C PRO A 125 -3.14 22.61 11.13
N GLN A 126 -3.85 21.81 11.94
CA GLN A 126 -3.81 21.90 13.38
C GLN A 126 -3.82 20.50 14.01
N PRO A 127 -2.92 20.20 14.98
CA PRO A 127 -2.90 18.93 15.67
C PRO A 127 -4.20 18.70 16.47
N HIS A 128 -4.68 17.44 16.48
CA HIS A 128 -5.81 17.08 17.33
C HIS A 128 -5.41 17.17 18.82
N PRO A 129 -6.24 17.76 19.69
CA PRO A 129 -5.85 18.02 21.08
C PRO A 129 -5.57 16.74 21.90
N GLU A 130 -6.31 15.66 21.65
CA GLU A 130 -6.22 14.42 22.43
C GLU A 130 -5.59 13.28 21.63
N HIS A 131 -5.91 13.14 20.34
CA HIS A 131 -5.51 11.98 19.52
C HIS A 131 -4.35 12.27 18.57
N TRP A 132 -3.56 13.33 18.83
CA TRP A 132 -2.47 13.76 17.96
C TRP A 132 -1.42 12.67 17.70
N VAL A 133 -1.18 11.77 18.67
CA VAL A 133 -0.21 10.66 18.52
C VAL A 133 -0.69 9.67 17.48
N LEU A 134 -1.95 9.24 17.57
CA LEU A 134 -2.54 8.31 16.59
C LEU A 134 -2.59 8.95 15.21
N ILE A 135 -3.15 10.14 15.11
CA ILE A 135 -3.32 10.87 13.84
C ILE A 135 -1.95 11.12 13.19
N GLY A 136 -0.95 11.58 13.97
CA GLY A 136 0.39 11.81 13.46
C GLY A 136 1.10 10.54 12.98
N SER A 137 0.95 9.42 13.67
CA SER A 137 1.51 8.13 13.22
C SER A 137 0.86 7.65 11.94
N LEU A 138 -0.46 7.75 11.81
CA LEU A 138 -1.19 7.38 10.59
C LEU A 138 -0.79 8.27 9.41
N MET A 139 -0.63 9.56 9.62
CA MET A 139 -0.16 10.49 8.59
C MET A 139 1.24 10.13 8.08
N GLU A 140 2.15 9.80 8.97
CA GLU A 140 3.51 9.42 8.59
C GLU A 140 3.52 8.12 7.78
N ASP A 141 2.73 7.12 8.20
CA ASP A 141 2.59 5.88 7.44
C ASP A 141 1.94 6.11 6.07
N LEU A 142 0.89 6.95 5.99
CA LEU A 142 0.29 7.34 4.70
C LEU A 142 1.27 8.09 3.79
N ARG A 143 2.10 8.97 4.36
CA ARG A 143 3.14 9.66 3.61
C ARG A 143 4.14 8.67 2.99
N ARG A 144 4.53 7.62 3.74
CA ARG A 144 5.40 6.56 3.25
C ARG A 144 4.72 5.71 2.17
N VAL A 145 3.47 5.33 2.39
CA VAL A 145 2.65 4.61 1.39
C VAL A 145 2.59 5.41 0.09
N ARG A 146 2.23 6.69 0.17
CA ARG A 146 2.20 7.59 -0.99
C ARG A 146 3.55 7.61 -1.71
N GLY A 147 4.65 7.86 -0.99
CA GLY A 147 5.98 7.93 -1.60
C GLY A 147 6.40 6.64 -2.30
N ARG A 148 5.93 5.46 -1.83
CA ARG A 148 6.16 4.18 -2.51
C ARG A 148 5.29 4.03 -3.76
N ILE A 149 4.03 4.46 -3.72
CA ILE A 149 3.11 4.39 -4.86
C ILE A 149 3.55 5.36 -5.96
N THR A 150 3.92 6.59 -5.62
CA THR A 150 4.34 7.61 -6.58
C THR A 150 5.79 7.45 -7.06
N GLY A 151 6.59 6.60 -6.39
CA GLY A 151 8.01 6.41 -6.71
C GLY A 151 8.93 7.49 -6.15
N GLU A 152 8.45 8.37 -5.28
CA GLU A 152 9.27 9.39 -4.60
C GLU A 152 10.20 8.77 -3.55
N LEU A 153 9.81 7.64 -2.96
CA LEU A 153 10.64 6.84 -2.06
C LEU A 153 11.04 5.54 -2.78
N ARG A 154 12.34 5.36 -2.97
CA ARG A 154 12.94 4.12 -3.49
C ARG A 154 13.39 3.20 -2.36
#